data_2f57a957c1f91d080a6f4b10facbdd61
#
_entry.id   2f57a957c1f91d080a6f4b10facbdd61
#
_cell.length_a   1.000
_cell.length_b   1.000
_cell.length_c   1.000
_cell.angle_alpha   90.00
_cell.angle_beta   90.00
_cell.angle_gamma   90.00
#
_symmetry.space_group_name_H-M   'P 1'
#
loop_
_entity.id
_entity.type
_entity.pdbx_description
1 polymer ?
#
loop_
_entity_poly.entity_id
_entity_poly.type
_entity_poly.pdbx_seq_one_letter_code
_entity_poly.pdbx_strand_id
1 'polypeptide(L)'
;MSNLSLTGKNWVYKKYDNNYVSYLKENFYLDEIVAQLLSIRDIDKQFVESFLKPSIKDHIPDPKNLKDMSKTIQRIIKAINNNEKIIIFGDYDVDGASSTALI
;
A
#
# COMPACT_ATOMS: atom_id res chain seq x y z
N MET A 1 12.07 -19.57 31.43
CA MET A 1 10.89 -18.76 31.73
C MET A 1 10.01 -18.76 30.51
N SER A 2 8.74 -19.09 30.61
CA SER A 2 7.81 -19.09 29.49
C SER A 2 7.55 -17.66 29.05
N ASN A 3 7.83 -17.34 27.77
CA ASN A 3 7.53 -16.02 27.17
C ASN A 3 6.03 -15.85 26.86
N LEU A 4 5.17 -16.39 27.75
CA LEU A 4 3.74 -16.28 27.59
C LEU A 4 3.24 -14.93 28.12
N SER A 5 2.41 -14.25 27.33
CA SER A 5 1.70 -13.06 27.74
C SER A 5 0.64 -13.39 28.81
N LEU A 6 0.06 -12.38 29.44
CA LEU A 6 -1.04 -12.55 30.40
C LEU A 6 -2.26 -13.27 29.79
N THR A 7 -2.41 -13.24 28.47
CA THR A 7 -3.47 -13.93 27.73
C THR A 7 -3.05 -15.31 27.20
N GLY A 8 -1.92 -15.85 27.68
CA GLY A 8 -1.40 -17.18 27.28
C GLY A 8 -0.80 -17.25 25.88
N LYS A 9 -0.60 -16.10 25.20
CA LYS A 9 0.01 -16.05 23.86
C LYS A 9 1.52 -15.99 23.95
N ASN A 10 2.19 -16.72 23.08
CA ASN A 10 3.65 -16.66 22.93
C ASN A 10 4.01 -15.52 21.97
N TRP A 11 4.81 -14.56 22.44
CA TRP A 11 5.32 -13.47 21.64
C TRP A 11 6.64 -13.88 20.99
N VAL A 12 6.66 -13.87 19.66
CA VAL A 12 7.85 -14.19 18.87
C VAL A 12 8.29 -12.92 18.14
N TYR A 13 9.53 -12.50 18.41
CA TYR A 13 10.13 -11.39 17.67
C TYR A 13 10.53 -11.85 16.28
N LYS A 14 10.13 -11.09 15.25
CA LYS A 14 10.65 -11.32 13.90
C LYS A 14 12.15 -10.99 13.86
N LYS A 15 12.88 -11.82 13.14
CA LYS A 15 14.30 -11.56 12.89
C LYS A 15 14.45 -10.38 11.93
N TYR A 16 15.50 -9.62 12.11
CA TYR A 16 15.93 -8.54 11.22
C TYR A 16 17.42 -8.67 10.93
N ASP A 17 17.86 -8.05 9.84
CA ASP A 17 19.27 -8.00 9.46
C ASP A 17 19.96 -6.82 10.16
N ASN A 18 20.88 -7.11 11.08
CA ASN A 18 21.65 -6.10 11.82
C ASN A 18 22.50 -5.20 10.91
N ASN A 19 23.07 -5.76 9.82
CA ASN A 19 23.88 -4.99 8.89
C ASN A 19 22.99 -3.98 8.14
N TYR A 20 21.78 -4.41 7.76
CA TYR A 20 20.82 -3.53 7.11
C TYR A 20 20.32 -2.44 8.07
N VAL A 21 20.05 -2.78 9.32
CA VAL A 21 19.66 -1.79 10.35
C VAL A 21 20.75 -0.75 10.53
N SER A 22 22.04 -1.15 10.65
CA SER A 22 23.15 -0.21 10.73
C SER A 22 23.24 0.71 9.51
N TYR A 23 23.11 0.12 8.32
CA TYR A 23 23.08 0.89 7.07
C TYR A 23 21.95 1.94 7.06
N LEU A 24 20.74 1.59 7.49
CA LEU A 24 19.61 2.50 7.54
C LEU A 24 19.82 3.65 8.54
N LYS A 25 20.39 3.36 9.70
CA LYS A 25 20.72 4.38 10.71
C LYS A 25 21.75 5.38 10.19
N GLU A 26 22.80 4.91 9.54
CA GLU A 26 23.89 5.73 9.03
C GLU A 26 23.50 6.59 7.82
N ASN A 27 22.73 6.02 6.87
CA ASN A 27 22.45 6.67 5.59
C ASN A 27 21.14 7.47 5.59
N PHE A 28 20.17 7.10 6.42
CA PHE A 28 18.87 7.75 6.49
C PHE A 28 18.60 8.42 7.85
N TYR A 29 19.58 8.37 8.76
CA TYR A 29 19.50 8.97 10.11
C TYR A 29 18.26 8.50 10.89
N LEU A 30 17.91 7.23 10.76
CA LEU A 30 16.73 6.66 11.37
C LEU A 30 17.00 6.18 12.79
N ASP A 31 15.98 6.28 13.63
CA ASP A 31 15.98 5.62 14.93
C ASP A 31 16.03 4.10 14.75
N GLU A 32 16.65 3.43 15.74
CA GLU A 32 16.87 1.98 15.69
C GLU A 32 15.59 1.18 15.49
N ILE A 33 14.51 1.56 16.18
CA ILE A 33 13.23 0.87 16.07
C ILE A 33 12.65 1.00 14.65
N VAL A 34 12.75 2.17 14.04
CA VAL A 34 12.28 2.40 12.66
C VAL A 34 13.10 1.59 11.68
N ALA A 35 14.44 1.58 11.83
CA ALA A 35 15.33 0.79 10.99
C ALA A 35 15.05 -0.73 11.11
N GLN A 36 14.83 -1.24 12.33
CA GLN A 36 14.42 -2.63 12.55
C GLN A 36 13.09 -2.96 11.86
N LEU A 37 12.09 -2.08 11.97
CA LEU A 37 10.79 -2.27 11.33
C LEU A 37 10.89 -2.30 9.81
N LEU A 38 11.73 -1.48 9.20
CA LEU A 38 11.98 -1.51 7.75
C LEU A 38 12.68 -2.80 7.33
N SER A 39 13.66 -3.26 8.12
CA SER A 39 14.33 -4.53 7.90
C SER A 39 13.37 -5.74 8.00
N ILE A 40 12.49 -5.76 9.01
CA ILE A 40 11.47 -6.79 9.19
C ILE A 40 10.46 -6.84 8.03
N ARG A 41 10.25 -5.71 7.34
CA ARG A 41 9.34 -5.58 6.19
C ARG A 41 10.02 -5.78 4.85
N ASP A 42 11.31 -6.11 4.85
CA ASP A 42 12.12 -6.31 3.65
C ASP A 42 12.02 -5.12 2.66
N ILE A 43 11.96 -3.89 3.19
CA ILE A 43 11.95 -2.69 2.36
C ILE A 43 13.32 -2.52 1.72
N ASP A 44 13.40 -2.58 0.39
CA ASP A 44 14.64 -2.38 -0.34
C ASP A 44 15.18 -0.94 -0.17
N LYS A 45 16.51 -0.80 -0.19
CA LYS A 45 17.24 0.47 -0.02
C LYS A 45 16.71 1.59 -0.90
N GLN A 46 16.39 1.28 -2.14
CA GLN A 46 15.88 2.25 -3.13
C GLN A 46 14.47 2.77 -2.81
N PHE A 47 13.70 2.06 -1.99
CA PHE A 47 12.35 2.43 -1.64
C PHE A 47 12.21 3.04 -0.24
N VAL A 48 13.29 3.10 0.55
CA VAL A 48 13.25 3.58 1.93
C VAL A 48 12.71 5.01 2.00
N GLU A 49 13.23 5.91 1.17
CA GLU A 49 12.82 7.31 1.20
C GLU A 49 11.35 7.48 0.78
N SER A 50 10.93 6.83 -0.30
CA SER A 50 9.55 6.87 -0.78
C SER A 50 8.57 6.21 0.19
N PHE A 51 9.02 5.18 0.90
CA PHE A 51 8.21 4.51 1.93
C PHE A 51 8.00 5.40 3.16
N LEU A 52 9.04 6.13 3.59
CA LEU A 52 8.98 7.02 4.75
C LEU A 52 8.29 8.35 4.45
N LYS A 53 8.40 8.84 3.21
CA LYS A 53 7.79 10.09 2.75
C LYS A 53 6.98 9.84 1.48
N PRO A 54 5.85 9.14 1.59
CA PRO A 54 5.04 8.84 0.40
C PRO A 54 4.44 10.13 -0.18
N SER A 55 4.54 10.26 -1.50
CA SER A 55 3.91 11.33 -2.28
C SER A 55 2.93 10.73 -3.27
N ILE A 56 1.66 11.12 -3.19
CA ILE A 56 0.63 10.68 -4.14
C ILE A 56 1.04 11.08 -5.57
N LYS A 57 1.53 12.30 -5.74
CA LYS A 57 1.93 12.84 -7.05
C LYS A 57 3.01 12.00 -7.73
N ASP A 58 3.98 11.49 -6.95
CA ASP A 58 5.16 10.83 -7.49
C ASP A 58 5.02 9.30 -7.51
N HIS A 59 4.08 8.75 -6.74
CA HIS A 59 3.99 7.30 -6.51
C HIS A 59 2.64 6.67 -6.90
N ILE A 60 1.66 7.46 -7.33
CA ILE A 60 0.43 6.88 -7.91
C ILE A 60 0.79 6.26 -9.27
N PRO A 61 0.55 4.96 -9.46
CA PRO A 61 0.75 4.34 -10.76
C PRO A 61 -0.27 4.86 -11.77
N ASP A 62 0.11 4.89 -13.06
CA ASP A 62 -0.83 5.23 -14.14
C ASP A 62 -2.03 4.26 -14.08
N PRO A 63 -3.28 4.79 -14.00
CA PRO A 63 -4.48 3.96 -14.00
C PRO A 63 -4.59 2.99 -15.18
N LYS A 64 -3.93 3.28 -16.31
CA LYS A 64 -3.85 2.39 -17.48
C LYS A 64 -3.19 1.05 -17.16
N ASN A 65 -2.38 0.98 -16.11
CA ASN A 65 -1.74 -0.25 -15.65
C ASN A 65 -2.71 -1.22 -14.96
N LEU A 66 -3.91 -0.78 -14.62
CA LEU A 66 -4.94 -1.66 -14.07
C LEU A 66 -5.42 -2.64 -15.15
N LYS A 67 -5.58 -3.89 -14.74
CA LYS A 67 -6.06 -4.96 -15.62
C LYS A 67 -7.39 -4.54 -16.27
N ASP A 68 -7.49 -4.76 -17.56
CA ASP A 68 -8.66 -4.48 -18.37
C ASP A 68 -9.16 -3.01 -18.41
N MET A 69 -8.39 -2.05 -17.90
CA MET A 69 -8.77 -0.63 -17.89
C MET A 69 -9.18 -0.11 -19.27
N SER A 70 -8.38 -0.40 -20.30
CA SER A 70 -8.67 0.03 -21.68
C SER A 70 -9.99 -0.53 -22.20
N LYS A 71 -10.30 -1.79 -21.90
CA LYS A 71 -11.58 -2.42 -22.30
C LYS A 71 -12.77 -1.80 -21.57
N THR A 72 -12.58 -1.52 -20.26
CA THR A 72 -13.59 -0.88 -19.44
C THR A 72 -13.93 0.51 -19.97
N ILE A 73 -12.92 1.32 -20.27
CA ILE A 73 -13.11 2.66 -20.83
C ILE A 73 -13.86 2.60 -22.15
N GLN A 74 -13.45 1.73 -23.08
CA GLN A 74 -14.13 1.57 -24.37
C GLN A 74 -15.59 1.14 -24.19
N ARG A 75 -15.86 0.23 -23.24
CA ARG A 75 -17.22 -0.24 -22.96
C ARG A 75 -18.11 0.88 -22.40
N ILE A 76 -17.59 1.68 -21.48
CA ILE A 76 -18.31 2.83 -20.90
C ILE A 76 -18.61 3.86 -21.99
N ILE A 77 -17.62 4.25 -22.79
CA ILE A 77 -17.81 5.20 -23.89
C ILE A 77 -18.88 4.71 -24.88
N LYS A 78 -18.86 3.42 -25.22
CA LYS A 78 -19.87 2.81 -26.08
C LYS A 78 -21.27 2.91 -25.46
N ALA A 79 -21.38 2.64 -24.16
CA ALA A 79 -22.66 2.73 -23.45
C ALA A 79 -23.23 4.15 -23.45
N ILE A 80 -22.37 5.15 -23.21
CA ILE A 80 -22.76 6.57 -23.25
C ILE A 80 -23.22 6.96 -24.65
N ASN A 81 -22.45 6.62 -25.68
CA ASN A 81 -22.80 6.96 -27.06
C ASN A 81 -24.09 6.31 -27.56
N ASN A 82 -24.43 5.14 -27.04
CA ASN A 82 -25.63 4.41 -27.38
C ASN A 82 -26.83 4.71 -26.45
N ASN A 83 -26.68 5.64 -25.49
CA ASN A 83 -27.66 5.93 -24.46
C ASN A 83 -28.09 4.67 -23.66
N GLU A 84 -27.17 3.74 -23.41
CA GLU A 84 -27.44 2.56 -22.61
C GLU A 84 -27.59 2.94 -21.14
N LYS A 85 -28.43 2.22 -20.40
CA LYS A 85 -28.57 2.40 -18.97
C LYS A 85 -27.34 1.88 -18.25
N ILE A 86 -26.63 2.74 -17.53
CA ILE A 86 -25.47 2.41 -16.71
C ILE A 86 -25.90 2.41 -15.25
N ILE A 87 -25.57 1.34 -14.52
CA ILE A 87 -25.78 1.25 -13.07
C ILE A 87 -24.43 1.14 -12.41
N ILE A 88 -24.18 2.00 -11.41
CA ILE A 88 -22.97 1.99 -10.60
C ILE A 88 -23.32 1.31 -9.28
N PHE A 89 -22.56 0.28 -8.95
CA PHE A 89 -22.71 -0.45 -7.70
C PHE A 89 -21.42 -0.31 -6.88
N GLY A 90 -21.48 0.43 -5.80
CA GLY A 90 -20.36 0.64 -4.86
C GLY A 90 -20.66 0.02 -3.51
N ASP A 91 -19.61 -0.30 -2.77
CA ASP A 91 -19.71 -0.77 -1.40
C ASP A 91 -20.06 0.41 -0.45
N TYR A 92 -20.49 0.08 0.76
CA TYR A 92 -20.95 1.07 1.76
C TYR A 92 -19.80 1.73 2.56
N ASP A 93 -18.55 1.30 2.36
CA ASP A 93 -17.39 1.91 2.98
C ASP A 93 -16.98 3.25 2.31
N VAL A 94 -15.98 3.92 2.86
CA VAL A 94 -15.61 5.28 2.43
C VAL A 94 -15.13 5.30 0.98
N ASP A 95 -14.37 4.30 0.55
CA ASP A 95 -13.83 4.23 -0.81
C ASP A 95 -14.91 3.80 -1.82
N GLY A 96 -15.79 2.88 -1.48
CA GLY A 96 -16.94 2.52 -2.32
C GLY A 96 -17.90 3.69 -2.52
N ALA A 97 -18.28 4.39 -1.45
CA ALA A 97 -19.16 5.56 -1.52
C ALA A 97 -18.51 6.70 -2.30
N SER A 98 -17.24 7.01 -2.06
CA SER A 98 -16.50 8.08 -2.75
C SER A 98 -16.32 7.77 -4.23
N SER A 99 -15.96 6.55 -4.58
CA SER A 99 -15.81 6.11 -5.98
C SER A 99 -17.14 6.20 -6.75
N THR A 100 -18.23 5.75 -6.12
CA THR A 100 -19.57 5.81 -6.72
C THR A 100 -20.01 7.26 -6.96
N ALA A 101 -19.65 8.20 -6.08
CA ALA A 101 -19.98 9.60 -6.23
C ALA A 101 -19.16 10.31 -7.31
N LEU A 102 -17.96 9.81 -7.64
CA LEU A 102 -17.09 10.38 -8.67
C LEU A 102 -17.47 9.97 -10.09
N ILE A 103 -18.08 8.82 -10.26
CA ILE A 103 -18.51 8.27 -11.57
C ILE A 103 -19.90 8.74 -11.92
#